data_e2138a2996e30b22fe058c738d4eeac2
#
_entry.id   e2138a2996e30b22fe058c738d4eeac2
#
_cell.length_a   1.000
_cell.length_b   1.000
_cell.length_c   1.000
_cell.angle_alpha   90.00
_cell.angle_beta   90.00
_cell.angle_gamma   90.00
#
_symmetry.space_group_name_H-M   'P 1'
#
loop_
_entity.id
_entity.type
_entity.pdbx_description
1 polymer ?
#
loop_
_entity_poly.entity_id
_entity_poly.type
_entity_poly.pdbx_seq_one_letter_code
_entity_poly.pdbx_strand_id
1 'polypeptide(L)'
;MLKRLNESPRLDIFIAIIIAVVSATTAFAAWRASMVSSAAGDAIRQGLIDAVKKQAGSSEDWRRTYEEAGHAQTYAVALAQVEAFEKSSDKAAQAQGRNLRQYLLPSLQLVTELTTDDKYLKEDGTYDLELRFADLEAATPDLTALDPTASFKLSDQYSSEQRWLTVGVILLAISLFWLALSQLSMKRSRLVTLAIGVGIYLFGLAWFGLVELIFFSVRGGAL
;
A
#
# COMPACT_ATOMS: atom_id res chain seq x y z
N MET A 1 -33.18 1.25 53.95
CA MET A 1 -33.77 1.29 52.60
C MET A 1 -32.96 0.50 51.58
N LEU A 2 -31.62 0.62 51.49
CA LEU A 2 -30.73 -0.09 50.58
C LEU A 2 -30.73 -1.63 50.72
N LYS A 3 -31.00 -2.17 51.95
CA LYS A 3 -31.03 -3.60 52.23
C LYS A 3 -32.18 -4.35 51.52
N ARG A 4 -33.33 -3.70 51.30
CA ARG A 4 -34.50 -4.27 50.62
C ARG A 4 -34.40 -4.25 49.10
N LEU A 5 -33.64 -3.34 48.52
CA LEU A 5 -33.40 -3.25 47.09
C LEU A 5 -32.54 -4.41 46.59
N ASN A 6 -31.63 -4.93 47.43
CA ASN A 6 -30.65 -5.94 47.08
C ASN A 6 -31.22 -7.39 47.05
N GLU A 7 -32.45 -7.61 47.48
CA GLU A 7 -33.14 -8.92 47.51
C GLU A 7 -34.34 -8.99 46.53
N SER A 8 -34.49 -7.95 45.67
CA SER A 8 -35.67 -7.95 44.79
C SER A 8 -35.32 -8.64 43.46
N PRO A 9 -36.18 -9.56 42.96
CA PRO A 9 -36.04 -10.20 41.65
C PRO A 9 -36.00 -9.17 40.51
N ARG A 10 -36.45 -7.92 40.76
CA ARG A 10 -36.39 -6.82 39.82
C ARG A 10 -34.95 -6.35 39.54
N LEU A 11 -34.05 -6.45 40.54
CA LEU A 11 -32.64 -6.08 40.36
C LEU A 11 -31.92 -7.09 39.46
N ASP A 12 -32.24 -8.38 39.56
CA ASP A 12 -31.67 -9.41 38.70
C ASP A 12 -32.06 -9.22 37.23
N ILE A 13 -33.36 -8.93 37.02
CA ILE A 13 -33.86 -8.60 35.67
C ILE A 13 -33.20 -7.36 35.12
N PHE A 14 -33.06 -6.33 35.94
CA PHE A 14 -32.41 -5.08 35.55
C PHE A 14 -30.92 -5.27 35.14
N ILE A 15 -30.15 -6.04 35.93
CA ILE A 15 -28.76 -6.39 35.59
C ILE A 15 -28.70 -7.20 34.30
N ALA A 16 -29.59 -8.17 34.11
CA ALA A 16 -29.66 -8.96 32.90
C ALA A 16 -29.93 -8.11 31.64
N ILE A 17 -30.84 -7.15 31.75
CA ILE A 17 -31.11 -6.18 30.66
C ILE A 17 -29.88 -5.35 30.35
N ILE A 18 -29.18 -4.83 31.37
CA ILE A 18 -27.94 -4.04 31.16
C ILE A 18 -26.88 -4.90 30.46
N ILE A 19 -26.69 -6.14 30.91
CA ILE A 19 -25.73 -7.06 30.26
C ILE A 19 -26.08 -7.26 28.78
N ALA A 20 -27.37 -7.49 28.47
CA ALA A 20 -27.81 -7.66 27.09
C ALA A 20 -27.53 -6.40 26.24
N VAL A 21 -27.81 -5.20 26.77
CA VAL A 21 -27.54 -3.94 26.08
C VAL A 21 -26.04 -3.75 25.85
N VAL A 22 -25.21 -3.97 26.89
CA VAL A 22 -23.75 -3.84 26.78
C VAL A 22 -23.17 -4.85 25.80
N SER A 23 -23.69 -6.09 25.79
CA SER A 23 -23.27 -7.14 24.83
C SER A 23 -23.59 -6.73 23.40
N ALA A 24 -24.80 -6.23 23.13
CA ALA A 24 -25.18 -5.75 21.82
C ALA A 24 -24.31 -4.58 21.35
N THR A 25 -24.04 -3.63 22.26
CA THR A 25 -23.18 -2.47 21.99
C THR A 25 -21.73 -2.92 21.70
N THR A 26 -21.23 -3.88 22.48
CA THR A 26 -19.87 -4.44 22.27
C THR A 26 -19.75 -5.14 20.91
N ALA A 27 -20.78 -5.91 20.53
CA ALA A 27 -20.83 -6.59 19.23
C ALA A 27 -20.85 -5.55 18.08
N PHE A 28 -21.65 -4.48 18.22
CA PHE A 28 -21.68 -3.40 17.24
C PHE A 28 -20.31 -2.68 17.12
N ALA A 29 -19.68 -2.35 18.24
CA ALA A 29 -18.36 -1.73 18.25
C ALA A 29 -17.29 -2.62 17.61
N ALA A 30 -17.31 -3.94 17.90
CA ALA A 30 -16.40 -4.89 17.30
C ALA A 30 -16.63 -5.03 15.78
N TRP A 31 -17.88 -5.08 15.33
CA TRP A 31 -18.23 -5.07 13.92
C TRP A 31 -17.70 -3.82 13.21
N ARG A 32 -17.91 -2.65 13.82
CA ARG A 32 -17.41 -1.37 13.28
C ARG A 32 -15.87 -1.35 13.16
N ALA A 33 -15.16 -1.82 14.20
CA ALA A 33 -13.70 -1.95 14.18
C ALA A 33 -13.22 -2.90 13.07
N SER A 34 -13.94 -4.00 12.83
CA SER A 34 -13.66 -4.96 11.75
C SER A 34 -13.84 -4.32 10.36
N MET A 35 -14.88 -3.50 10.16
CA MET A 35 -15.07 -2.78 8.88
C MET A 35 -13.92 -1.82 8.59
N VAL A 36 -13.48 -1.06 9.60
CA VAL A 36 -12.33 -0.15 9.46
C VAL A 36 -11.05 -0.93 9.16
N SER A 37 -10.85 -2.09 9.80
CA SER A 37 -9.72 -2.98 9.51
C SER A 37 -9.73 -3.48 8.06
N SER A 38 -10.90 -3.86 7.54
CA SER A 38 -11.05 -4.27 6.14
C SER A 38 -10.71 -3.13 5.18
N ALA A 39 -11.20 -1.91 5.47
CA ALA A 39 -10.88 -0.73 4.66
C ALA A 39 -9.37 -0.41 4.66
N ALA A 40 -8.69 -0.59 5.81
CA ALA A 40 -7.23 -0.46 5.89
C ALA A 40 -6.53 -1.49 4.99
N GLY A 41 -6.98 -2.75 5.04
CA GLY A 41 -6.45 -3.83 4.20
C GLY A 41 -6.65 -3.57 2.70
N ASP A 42 -7.80 -3.07 2.30
CA ASP A 42 -8.09 -2.73 0.90
C ASP A 42 -7.21 -1.57 0.42
N ALA A 43 -6.99 -0.56 1.25
CA ALA A 43 -6.10 0.55 0.93
C ALA A 43 -4.63 0.10 0.78
N ILE A 44 -4.12 -0.79 1.66
CA ILE A 44 -2.79 -1.41 1.51
C ILE A 44 -2.69 -2.15 0.19
N ARG A 45 -3.69 -2.99 -0.11
CA ARG A 45 -3.71 -3.79 -1.32
C ARG A 45 -3.68 -2.91 -2.57
N GLN A 46 -4.45 -1.83 -2.59
CA GLN A 46 -4.43 -0.88 -3.69
C GLN A 46 -3.05 -0.22 -3.84
N GLY A 47 -2.47 0.26 -2.73
CA GLY A 47 -1.12 0.85 -2.74
C GLY A 47 -0.05 -0.11 -3.25
N LEU A 48 -0.12 -1.39 -2.87
CA LEU A 48 0.79 -2.42 -3.38
C LEU A 48 0.61 -2.68 -4.88
N ILE A 49 -0.65 -2.74 -5.36
CA ILE A 49 -0.94 -2.91 -6.79
C ILE A 49 -0.37 -1.75 -7.58
N ASP A 50 -0.58 -0.51 -7.13
CA ASP A 50 -0.09 0.68 -7.81
C ASP A 50 1.44 0.76 -7.79
N ALA A 51 2.08 0.40 -6.66
CA ALA A 51 3.54 0.31 -6.54
C ALA A 51 4.13 -0.73 -7.50
N VAL A 52 3.54 -1.93 -7.56
CA VAL A 52 3.99 -3.00 -8.46
C VAL A 52 3.82 -2.61 -9.92
N LYS A 53 2.68 -2.01 -10.30
CA LYS A 53 2.45 -1.54 -11.67
C LYS A 53 3.47 -0.47 -12.08
N LYS A 54 3.70 0.52 -11.21
CA LYS A 54 4.68 1.59 -11.45
C LYS A 54 6.09 1.02 -11.61
N GLN A 55 6.49 0.11 -10.72
CA GLN A 55 7.81 -0.54 -10.77
C GLN A 55 7.97 -1.41 -12.02
N ALA A 56 6.94 -2.17 -12.39
CA ALA A 56 6.97 -3.02 -13.57
C ALA A 56 7.08 -2.18 -14.85
N GLY A 57 6.33 -1.08 -14.95
CA GLY A 57 6.42 -0.15 -16.07
C GLY A 57 7.83 0.45 -16.20
N SER A 58 8.37 1.01 -15.12
CA SER A 58 9.71 1.58 -15.10
C SER A 58 10.80 0.54 -15.45
N SER A 59 10.67 -0.69 -14.96
CA SER A 59 11.60 -1.77 -15.29
C SER A 59 11.55 -2.16 -16.77
N GLU A 60 10.36 -2.18 -17.37
CA GLU A 60 10.18 -2.45 -18.80
C GLU A 60 10.77 -1.33 -19.66
N ASP A 61 10.58 -0.06 -19.26
CA ASP A 61 11.14 1.09 -19.96
C ASP A 61 12.68 1.07 -19.92
N TRP A 62 13.28 0.74 -18.77
CA TRP A 62 14.72 0.53 -18.67
C TRP A 62 15.20 -0.64 -19.51
N ARG A 63 14.49 -1.77 -19.52
CA ARG A 63 14.82 -2.93 -20.35
C ARG A 63 14.88 -2.55 -21.82
N ARG A 64 13.85 -1.86 -22.34
CA ARG A 64 13.80 -1.39 -23.72
C ARG A 64 14.93 -0.44 -24.03
N THR A 65 15.18 0.54 -23.15
CA THR A 65 16.26 1.52 -23.31
C THR A 65 17.62 0.84 -23.41
N TYR A 66 17.91 -0.16 -22.56
CA TYR A 66 19.17 -0.90 -22.61
C TYR A 66 19.27 -1.83 -23.82
N GLU A 67 18.20 -2.43 -24.28
CA GLU A 67 18.19 -3.24 -25.50
C GLU A 67 18.52 -2.38 -26.73
N GLU A 68 17.85 -1.24 -26.90
CA GLU A 68 18.12 -0.31 -28.00
C GLU A 68 19.56 0.21 -27.95
N ALA A 69 20.05 0.63 -26.79
CA ALA A 69 21.45 1.04 -26.60
C ALA A 69 22.44 -0.09 -26.92
N GLY A 70 22.12 -1.32 -26.56
CA GLY A 70 22.94 -2.50 -26.86
C GLY A 70 23.07 -2.75 -28.36
N HIS A 71 22.00 -2.55 -29.12
CA HIS A 71 22.02 -2.66 -30.59
C HIS A 71 22.91 -1.55 -31.20
N ALA A 72 22.74 -0.31 -30.79
CA ALA A 72 23.53 0.82 -31.26
C ALA A 72 25.03 0.63 -30.94
N GLN A 73 25.33 0.19 -29.71
CA GLN A 73 26.72 -0.07 -29.30
C GLN A 73 27.34 -1.22 -30.08
N THR A 74 26.59 -2.30 -30.32
CA THR A 74 27.07 -3.45 -31.09
C THR A 74 27.44 -3.04 -32.52
N TYR A 75 26.60 -2.24 -33.15
CA TYR A 75 26.89 -1.68 -34.47
C TYR A 75 28.13 -0.78 -34.46
N ALA A 76 28.23 0.15 -33.50
CA ALA A 76 29.37 1.07 -33.38
C ALA A 76 30.71 0.33 -33.16
N VAL A 77 30.72 -0.70 -32.30
CA VAL A 77 31.90 -1.52 -32.05
C VAL A 77 32.30 -2.32 -33.32
N ALA A 78 31.32 -2.93 -34.00
CA ALA A 78 31.58 -3.66 -35.24
C ALA A 78 32.13 -2.74 -36.34
N LEU A 79 31.59 -1.52 -36.47
CA LEU A 79 32.08 -0.52 -37.43
C LEU A 79 33.53 -0.10 -37.12
N ALA A 80 33.84 0.21 -35.86
CA ALA A 80 35.19 0.52 -35.44
C ALA A 80 36.17 -0.62 -35.69
N GLN A 81 35.76 -1.87 -35.48
CA GLN A 81 36.57 -3.05 -35.76
C GLN A 81 36.82 -3.23 -37.24
N VAL A 82 35.81 -3.04 -38.09
CA VAL A 82 35.98 -3.10 -39.57
C VAL A 82 36.94 -2.04 -40.03
N GLU A 83 36.82 -0.80 -39.56
CA GLU A 83 37.75 0.30 -39.91
C GLU A 83 39.19 -0.01 -39.47
N ALA A 84 39.38 -0.60 -38.30
CA ALA A 84 40.71 -1.00 -37.82
C ALA A 84 41.31 -2.07 -38.69
N PHE A 85 40.55 -3.10 -39.14
CA PHE A 85 41.02 -4.10 -40.04
C PHE A 85 41.37 -3.56 -41.45
N GLU A 86 40.54 -2.67 -41.97
CA GLU A 86 40.80 -2.04 -43.28
C GLU A 86 42.03 -1.15 -43.30
N LYS A 87 42.36 -0.51 -42.18
CA LYS A 87 43.59 0.32 -42.00
C LYS A 87 44.83 -0.52 -41.69
N SER A 88 44.71 -1.85 -41.47
CA SER A 88 45.86 -2.73 -41.17
C SER A 88 46.79 -2.85 -42.37
N SER A 89 48.08 -3.06 -42.11
CA SER A 89 49.08 -3.40 -43.15
C SER A 89 49.00 -4.88 -43.60
N ASP A 90 48.30 -5.71 -42.83
CA ASP A 90 48.13 -7.14 -43.14
C ASP A 90 46.99 -7.36 -44.14
N LYS A 91 47.32 -7.99 -45.29
CA LYS A 91 46.34 -8.30 -46.33
C LYS A 91 45.23 -9.25 -45.86
N ALA A 92 45.53 -10.15 -44.92
CA ALA A 92 44.52 -11.07 -44.35
C ALA A 92 43.53 -10.28 -43.49
N ALA A 93 44.01 -9.38 -42.65
CA ALA A 93 43.17 -8.50 -41.86
C ALA A 93 42.30 -7.58 -42.74
N GLN A 94 42.85 -6.99 -43.79
CA GLN A 94 42.07 -6.21 -44.77
C GLN A 94 40.97 -7.04 -45.45
N ALA A 95 41.26 -8.30 -45.84
CA ALA A 95 40.24 -9.20 -46.40
C ALA A 95 39.11 -9.49 -45.40
N GLN A 96 39.49 -9.69 -44.14
CA GLN A 96 38.49 -9.90 -43.07
C GLN A 96 37.63 -8.65 -42.85
N GLY A 97 38.22 -7.45 -42.83
CA GLY A 97 37.48 -6.20 -42.72
C GLY A 97 36.48 -6.02 -43.86
N ARG A 98 36.87 -6.30 -45.11
CA ARG A 98 35.92 -6.27 -46.24
C ARG A 98 34.77 -7.27 -46.11
N ASN A 99 35.04 -8.48 -45.63
CA ASN A 99 33.99 -9.48 -45.39
C ASN A 99 33.00 -9.04 -44.30
N LEU A 100 33.52 -8.51 -43.20
CA LEU A 100 32.65 -7.99 -42.12
C LEU A 100 31.82 -6.80 -42.60
N ARG A 101 32.39 -5.90 -43.39
CA ARG A 101 31.66 -4.75 -43.97
C ARG A 101 30.55 -5.21 -44.93
N GLN A 102 30.83 -6.25 -45.71
CA GLN A 102 29.88 -6.75 -46.72
C GLN A 102 28.73 -7.55 -46.11
N TYR A 103 29.00 -8.36 -45.09
CA TYR A 103 28.01 -9.34 -44.60
C TYR A 103 27.51 -9.06 -43.18
N LEU A 104 28.33 -8.53 -42.27
CA LEU A 104 27.92 -8.31 -40.89
C LEU A 104 27.33 -6.90 -40.66
N LEU A 105 28.02 -5.85 -41.11
CA LEU A 105 27.59 -4.49 -40.87
C LEU A 105 26.17 -4.19 -41.40
N PRO A 106 25.76 -4.63 -42.59
CA PRO A 106 24.41 -4.32 -43.05
C PRO A 106 23.30 -4.94 -42.18
N SER A 107 23.54 -6.14 -41.62
CA SER A 107 22.59 -6.79 -40.75
C SER A 107 22.48 -6.07 -39.39
N LEU A 108 23.63 -5.66 -38.83
CA LEU A 108 23.64 -4.88 -37.57
C LEU A 108 23.06 -3.49 -37.75
N GLN A 109 23.36 -2.84 -38.87
CA GLN A 109 22.78 -1.55 -39.21
C GLN A 109 21.25 -1.63 -39.34
N LEU A 110 20.74 -2.64 -40.03
CA LEU A 110 19.29 -2.85 -40.17
C LEU A 110 18.62 -3.06 -38.79
N VAL A 111 19.21 -3.85 -37.91
CA VAL A 111 18.71 -4.04 -36.56
C VAL A 111 18.70 -2.73 -35.80
N THR A 112 19.78 -1.95 -35.88
CA THR A 112 19.88 -0.66 -35.20
C THR A 112 18.85 0.33 -35.75
N GLU A 113 18.70 0.45 -37.07
CA GLU A 113 17.71 1.33 -37.71
C GLU A 113 16.26 0.93 -37.36
N LEU A 114 15.97 -0.37 -37.22
CA LEU A 114 14.63 -0.84 -36.85
C LEU A 114 14.30 -0.69 -35.36
N THR A 115 15.33 -0.64 -34.49
CA THR A 115 15.13 -0.66 -33.03
C THR A 115 15.54 0.65 -32.35
N THR A 116 16.24 1.54 -33.05
CA THR A 116 16.85 2.75 -32.47
C THR A 116 16.43 3.96 -33.31
N ASP A 117 15.97 5.02 -32.65
CA ASP A 117 15.70 6.31 -33.28
C ASP A 117 16.97 7.19 -33.20
N ASP A 118 17.35 7.80 -34.32
CA ASP A 118 18.50 8.72 -34.40
C ASP A 118 18.43 9.88 -33.40
N LYS A 119 17.23 10.23 -32.92
CA LYS A 119 16.98 11.21 -31.87
C LYS A 119 17.78 10.92 -30.59
N TYR A 120 18.05 9.65 -30.29
CA TYR A 120 18.74 9.22 -29.07
C TYR A 120 20.24 8.96 -29.28
N LEU A 121 20.76 9.20 -30.48
CA LEU A 121 22.19 9.12 -30.74
C LEU A 121 22.84 10.51 -30.52
N LYS A 122 23.83 10.54 -29.63
CA LYS A 122 24.65 11.75 -29.42
C LYS A 122 25.64 11.93 -30.55
N GLU A 123 26.19 13.15 -30.67
CA GLU A 123 27.20 13.49 -31.70
C GLU A 123 28.44 12.58 -31.62
N ASP A 124 28.78 12.05 -30.47
CA ASP A 124 29.89 11.11 -30.25
C ASP A 124 29.55 9.66 -30.59
N GLY A 125 28.35 9.39 -31.06
CA GLY A 125 27.83 8.05 -31.38
C GLY A 125 27.37 7.24 -30.17
N THR A 126 27.36 7.82 -28.98
CA THR A 126 26.79 7.16 -27.78
C THR A 126 25.29 7.32 -27.73
N TYR A 127 24.61 6.34 -27.14
CA TYR A 127 23.15 6.33 -26.98
C TYR A 127 22.74 7.12 -25.73
N ASP A 128 21.76 8.02 -25.86
CA ASP A 128 21.23 8.82 -24.75
C ASP A 128 20.14 8.05 -23.99
N LEU A 129 20.56 7.26 -23.00
CA LEU A 129 19.69 6.45 -22.15
C LEU A 129 18.67 7.31 -21.38
N GLU A 130 19.09 8.47 -20.89
CA GLU A 130 18.25 9.33 -20.06
C GLU A 130 17.12 9.97 -20.88
N LEU A 131 17.44 10.47 -22.07
CA LEU A 131 16.45 11.05 -22.98
C LEU A 131 15.44 9.99 -23.43
N ARG A 132 15.91 8.79 -23.79
CA ARG A 132 15.03 7.69 -24.20
C ARG A 132 14.11 7.23 -23.08
N PHE A 133 14.65 7.05 -21.88
CA PHE A 133 13.87 6.67 -20.72
C PHE A 133 12.79 7.72 -20.40
N ALA A 134 13.14 9.00 -20.41
CA ALA A 134 12.20 10.08 -20.18
C ALA A 134 11.06 10.10 -21.20
N ASP A 135 11.36 9.84 -22.49
CA ASP A 135 10.33 9.77 -23.53
C ASP A 135 9.40 8.54 -23.36
N LEU A 136 9.92 7.39 -22.91
CA LEU A 136 9.11 6.21 -22.60
C LEU A 136 8.19 6.49 -21.39
N GLU A 137 8.73 7.09 -20.36
CA GLU A 137 7.94 7.48 -19.17
C GLU A 137 6.86 8.50 -19.54
N ALA A 138 7.15 9.47 -20.41
CA ALA A 138 6.18 10.43 -20.91
C ALA A 138 5.08 9.79 -21.80
N ALA A 139 5.39 8.69 -22.49
CA ALA A 139 4.43 7.95 -23.31
C ALA A 139 3.43 7.15 -22.47
N THR A 140 3.70 6.92 -21.19
CA THR A 140 2.84 6.17 -20.27
C THR A 140 2.38 7.01 -19.07
N PRO A 141 1.63 8.11 -19.28
CA PRO A 141 1.23 9.02 -18.23
C PRO A 141 0.38 8.35 -17.14
N ASP A 142 -0.38 7.32 -17.47
CA ASP A 142 -1.22 6.57 -16.53
C ASP A 142 -0.37 5.83 -15.48
N LEU A 143 0.83 5.37 -15.84
CA LEU A 143 1.75 4.71 -14.91
C LEU A 143 2.50 5.72 -14.05
N THR A 144 2.89 6.85 -14.62
CA THR A 144 3.59 7.93 -13.89
C THR A 144 2.67 8.62 -12.89
N ALA A 145 1.36 8.75 -13.21
CA ALA A 145 0.35 9.33 -12.34
C ALA A 145 -0.03 8.44 -11.13
N LEU A 146 0.36 7.15 -11.11
CA LEU A 146 0.09 6.29 -9.97
C LEU A 146 0.84 6.79 -8.72
N ASP A 147 0.06 7.06 -7.66
CA ASP A 147 0.60 7.46 -6.34
C ASP A 147 0.28 6.41 -5.27
N PRO A 148 1.12 5.39 -5.12
CA PRO A 148 0.96 4.40 -4.05
C PRO A 148 0.95 5.02 -2.65
N THR A 149 1.61 6.19 -2.48
CA THR A 149 1.76 6.86 -1.19
C THR A 149 0.42 7.33 -0.65
N ALA A 150 -0.50 7.77 -1.51
CA ALA A 150 -1.85 8.17 -1.12
C ALA A 150 -2.62 7.00 -0.50
N SER A 151 -2.58 5.83 -1.13
CA SER A 151 -3.22 4.61 -0.63
C SER A 151 -2.61 4.13 0.69
N PHE A 152 -1.29 4.19 0.86
CA PHE A 152 -0.64 3.83 2.12
C PHE A 152 -0.99 4.80 3.24
N LYS A 153 -1.01 6.11 2.99
CA LYS A 153 -1.45 7.11 3.98
C LYS A 153 -2.90 6.87 4.42
N LEU A 154 -3.78 6.54 3.47
CA LEU A 154 -5.18 6.20 3.78
C LEU A 154 -5.26 4.96 4.66
N SER A 155 -4.45 3.93 4.38
CA SER A 155 -4.36 2.74 5.22
C SER A 155 -3.87 3.04 6.64
N ASP A 156 -2.87 3.91 6.79
CA ASP A 156 -2.36 4.32 8.10
C ASP A 156 -3.43 5.05 8.92
N GLN A 157 -4.25 5.89 8.28
CA GLN A 157 -5.39 6.54 8.92
C GLN A 157 -6.42 5.52 9.43
N TYR A 158 -6.84 4.56 8.58
CA TYR A 158 -7.77 3.50 8.99
C TYR A 158 -7.18 2.61 10.08
N SER A 159 -5.90 2.27 10.01
CA SER A 159 -5.22 1.46 11.02
C SER A 159 -5.15 2.20 12.37
N SER A 160 -4.96 3.51 12.35
CA SER A 160 -5.00 4.33 13.55
C SER A 160 -6.41 4.35 14.16
N GLU A 161 -7.44 4.58 13.35
CA GLU A 161 -8.84 4.53 13.78
C GLU A 161 -9.19 3.17 14.40
N GLN A 162 -8.83 2.07 13.72
CA GLN A 162 -9.06 0.71 14.21
C GLN A 162 -8.45 0.48 15.60
N ARG A 163 -7.22 0.95 15.83
CA ARG A 163 -6.56 0.81 17.15
C ARG A 163 -7.36 1.49 18.25
N TRP A 164 -7.83 2.71 18.01
CA TRP A 164 -8.62 3.44 18.99
C TRP A 164 -10.01 2.84 19.23
N LEU A 165 -10.66 2.33 18.18
CA LEU A 165 -11.92 1.57 18.30
C LEU A 165 -11.72 0.28 19.09
N THR A 166 -10.60 -0.43 18.87
CA THR A 166 -10.27 -1.66 19.61
C THR A 166 -10.12 -1.39 21.11
N VAL A 167 -9.52 -0.25 21.50
CA VAL A 167 -9.48 0.17 22.91
C VAL A 167 -10.90 0.30 23.47
N GLY A 168 -11.81 0.92 22.72
CA GLY A 168 -13.22 1.01 23.11
C GLY A 168 -13.88 -0.35 23.30
N VAL A 169 -13.64 -1.29 22.39
CA VAL A 169 -14.16 -2.68 22.51
C VAL A 169 -13.62 -3.37 23.77
N ILE A 170 -12.35 -3.20 24.08
CA ILE A 170 -11.74 -3.76 25.31
C ILE A 170 -12.40 -3.18 26.56
N LEU A 171 -12.65 -1.87 26.61
CA LEU A 171 -13.33 -1.22 27.73
C LEU A 171 -14.75 -1.78 27.91
N LEU A 172 -15.50 -1.96 26.83
CA LEU A 172 -16.82 -2.58 26.86
C LEU A 172 -16.79 -4.03 27.34
N ALA A 173 -15.79 -4.80 26.91
CA ALA A 173 -15.60 -6.18 27.39
C ALA A 173 -15.27 -6.25 28.89
N ILE A 174 -14.43 -5.32 29.40
CA ILE A 174 -14.15 -5.19 30.83
C ILE A 174 -15.43 -4.82 31.60
N SER A 175 -16.26 -3.95 31.06
CA SER A 175 -17.56 -3.61 31.63
C SER A 175 -18.45 -4.86 31.78
N LEU A 176 -18.55 -5.71 30.72
CA LEU A 176 -19.31 -6.97 30.77
C LEU A 176 -18.81 -7.90 31.87
N PHE A 177 -17.49 -7.99 32.05
CA PHE A 177 -16.91 -8.80 33.12
C PHE A 177 -17.38 -8.33 34.52
N TRP A 178 -17.32 -7.02 34.78
CA TRP A 178 -17.77 -6.46 36.07
C TRP A 178 -19.29 -6.61 36.26
N LEU A 179 -20.09 -6.47 35.21
CA LEU A 179 -21.53 -6.69 35.26
C LEU A 179 -21.87 -8.17 35.55
N ALA A 180 -21.17 -9.12 34.91
CA ALA A 180 -21.32 -10.53 35.18
C ALA A 180 -20.93 -10.89 36.64
N LEU A 181 -19.82 -10.29 37.13
CA LEU A 181 -19.44 -10.42 38.54
C LEU A 181 -20.51 -9.89 39.49
N SER A 182 -21.24 -8.84 39.10
CA SER A 182 -22.32 -8.31 39.95
C SER A 182 -23.49 -9.32 40.14
N GLN A 183 -23.72 -10.21 39.15
CA GLN A 183 -24.71 -11.27 39.28
C GLN A 183 -24.26 -12.39 40.26
N LEU A 184 -22.96 -12.68 40.28
CA LEU A 184 -22.37 -13.73 41.11
C LEU A 184 -22.00 -13.25 42.51
N SER A 185 -21.91 -11.94 42.73
CA SER A 185 -21.46 -11.35 43.97
C SER A 185 -22.45 -11.47 45.12
N MET A 186 -21.91 -11.71 46.34
CA MET A 186 -22.70 -11.67 47.56
C MET A 186 -23.32 -10.28 47.78
N LYS A 187 -24.47 -10.24 48.53
CA LYS A 187 -25.33 -9.09 48.73
C LYS A 187 -24.64 -7.75 49.02
N ARG A 188 -23.46 -7.75 49.65
CA ARG A 188 -22.78 -6.52 50.10
C ARG A 188 -21.90 -5.88 49.03
N SER A 189 -21.32 -6.66 48.14
CA SER A 189 -20.42 -6.19 47.05
C SER A 189 -21.15 -5.97 45.72
N ARG A 190 -22.37 -6.49 45.58
CA ARG A 190 -23.13 -6.47 44.32
C ARG A 190 -23.38 -5.07 43.74
N LEU A 191 -23.78 -4.13 44.57
CA LEU A 191 -24.02 -2.76 44.11
C LEU A 191 -22.71 -2.04 43.69
N VAL A 192 -21.61 -2.35 44.37
CA VAL A 192 -20.29 -1.77 44.03
C VAL A 192 -19.81 -2.31 42.69
N THR A 193 -19.87 -3.64 42.47
CA THR A 193 -19.49 -4.26 41.19
C THR A 193 -20.37 -3.79 40.03
N LEU A 194 -21.69 -3.63 40.27
CA LEU A 194 -22.61 -3.06 39.31
C LEU A 194 -22.24 -1.61 38.95
N ALA A 195 -21.99 -0.77 39.96
CA ALA A 195 -21.62 0.64 39.71
C ALA A 195 -20.31 0.77 38.92
N ILE A 196 -19.31 -0.07 39.23
CA ILE A 196 -18.05 -0.13 38.48
C ILE A 196 -18.33 -0.56 37.03
N GLY A 197 -19.09 -1.63 36.81
CA GLY A 197 -19.42 -2.11 35.46
C GLY A 197 -20.13 -1.06 34.61
N VAL A 198 -21.16 -0.41 35.19
CA VAL A 198 -21.89 0.69 34.50
C VAL A 198 -21.00 1.90 34.25
N GLY A 199 -20.15 2.28 35.19
CA GLY A 199 -19.19 3.37 35.03
C GLY A 199 -18.21 3.14 33.88
N ILE A 200 -17.63 1.93 33.78
CA ILE A 200 -16.74 1.54 32.66
C ILE A 200 -17.52 1.51 31.35
N TYR A 201 -18.77 1.04 31.34
CA TYR A 201 -19.62 1.06 30.13
C TYR A 201 -19.84 2.46 29.59
N LEU A 202 -20.24 3.41 30.44
CA LEU A 202 -20.46 4.80 30.06
C LEU A 202 -19.18 5.45 29.54
N PHE A 203 -18.05 5.16 30.20
CA PHE A 203 -16.75 5.62 29.72
C PHE A 203 -16.39 5.02 28.36
N GLY A 204 -16.61 3.73 28.15
CA GLY A 204 -16.37 3.05 26.87
C GLY A 204 -17.25 3.58 25.74
N LEU A 205 -18.53 3.91 26.03
CA LEU A 205 -19.41 4.56 25.06
C LEU A 205 -18.95 5.97 24.69
N ALA A 206 -18.56 6.78 25.69
CA ALA A 206 -18.05 8.13 25.46
C ALA A 206 -16.75 8.08 24.64
N TRP A 207 -15.86 7.12 24.93
CA TRP A 207 -14.65 6.89 24.16
C TRP A 207 -14.94 6.54 22.71
N PHE A 208 -15.85 5.57 22.49
CA PHE A 208 -16.26 5.15 21.14
C PHE A 208 -16.83 6.32 20.34
N GLY A 209 -17.75 7.09 20.94
CA GLY A 209 -18.34 8.28 20.31
C GLY A 209 -17.29 9.35 19.98
N LEU A 210 -16.32 9.58 20.88
CA LEU A 210 -15.22 10.53 20.67
C LEU A 210 -14.35 10.11 19.47
N VAL A 211 -13.98 8.84 19.39
CA VAL A 211 -13.18 8.29 18.28
C VAL A 211 -13.91 8.48 16.95
N GLU A 212 -15.19 8.09 16.88
CA GLU A 212 -15.98 8.28 15.66
C GLU A 212 -16.08 9.75 15.24
N LEU A 213 -16.26 10.66 16.19
CA LEU A 213 -16.37 12.09 15.90
C LEU A 213 -15.04 12.66 15.37
N ILE A 214 -13.91 12.29 15.98
CA ILE A 214 -12.57 12.74 15.54
C ILE A 214 -12.30 12.24 14.11
N PHE A 215 -12.48 10.94 13.85
CA PHE A 215 -12.16 10.38 12.53
C PHE A 215 -13.19 10.78 11.46
N PHE A 216 -14.45 11.03 11.83
CA PHE A 216 -15.43 11.60 10.92
C PHE A 216 -15.03 13.02 10.48
N SER A 217 -14.58 13.87 11.40
CA SER A 217 -14.13 15.23 11.05
C SER A 217 -12.88 15.24 10.17
N VAL A 218 -11.95 14.31 10.38
CA VAL A 218 -10.75 14.17 9.55
C VAL A 218 -11.09 13.70 8.12
N ARG A 219 -12.07 12.81 7.98
CA ARG A 219 -12.53 12.34 6.64
C ARG A 219 -13.36 13.41 5.91
N GLY A 220 -14.25 14.12 6.61
CA GLY A 220 -15.08 15.17 6.02
C GLY A 220 -14.32 16.41 5.57
N GLY A 221 -13.12 16.64 6.07
CA GLY A 221 -12.21 17.70 5.62
C GLY A 221 -11.34 17.33 4.40
N ALA A 222 -11.41 16.06 3.93
CA ALA A 222 -10.64 15.55 2.80
C ALA A 222 -11.49 15.35 1.52
N LEU A 223 -12.80 15.71 1.56
CA LEU A 223 -13.72 15.76 0.42
C LEU A 223 -13.88 17.21 -0.04
#